data_c794d76f735a5afa3b9edfbc2f0ace25
#
_entry.id   c794d76f735a5afa3b9edfbc2f0ace25
#
_cell.length_a   1.000
_cell.length_b   1.000
_cell.length_c   1.000
_cell.angle_alpha   90.00
_cell.angle_beta   90.00
_cell.angle_gamma   90.00
#
_symmetry.space_group_name_H-M   'P 1'
#
loop_
_entity.id
_entity.type
_entity.pdbx_description
1 polymer ?
#
loop_
_entity_poly.entity_id
_entity_poly.type
_entity_poly.pdbx_seq_one_letter_code
_entity_poly.pdbx_strand_id
1 'polypeptide(L)'
;MTNETSTADKAETTDETPGGSKRPGRTARHWRAGFLRGGIELRHLLRNPKEMSGHLSNVVVALLIGAYLSDDVPGTHTPMAHLVLAGFAAYLLFQIGLINLPQILVTEREEGALLRLRATPGGIPAYLIAKCLLVVVMATGTLALLLAAAALLVDGPLPRGPGDWLTLLWVTTLGLLAVVPLGAAIGAVLPNPREALALIMLPTMALLFTSGAVFPITSLPVPVQQVASVFPLKWMAQGLRSALLPDSARAAEVAGSWELPMVALVLTAWTVLGFLLAVPLLRRAARRESGSRLTARHRRAARSGAMPA
;
A
#
# COMPACT_ATOMS: atom_id res chain seq x y z
N MET A 1 8.45 56.99 71.51
CA MET A 1 8.78 55.80 72.26
C MET A 1 8.03 54.67 71.64
N THR A 2 8.59 53.66 71.05
CA THR A 2 9.89 53.01 71.02
C THR A 2 9.99 52.28 69.66
N ASN A 3 11.14 52.27 69.20
CA ASN A 3 11.71 51.67 68.03
C ASN A 3 11.74 50.14 68.14
N GLU A 4 11.43 49.36 67.15
CA GLU A 4 12.01 48.04 66.94
C GLU A 4 12.10 47.69 65.46
N THR A 5 13.30 47.64 65.02
CA THR A 5 13.86 47.09 63.77
C THR A 5 13.67 45.57 63.74
N SER A 6 13.08 45.01 62.69
CA SER A 6 13.22 43.57 62.40
C SER A 6 13.83 43.39 60.99
N THR A 7 14.97 42.78 61.00
CA THR A 7 15.82 42.34 59.93
C THR A 7 15.09 41.38 59.01
N ALA A 8 15.07 41.70 57.70
CA ALA A 8 14.59 40.80 56.65
C ALA A 8 15.67 39.76 56.34
N ASP A 9 15.34 38.51 56.56
CA ASP A 9 16.10 37.34 56.14
C ASP A 9 15.86 37.10 54.66
N LYS A 10 16.92 37.18 53.87
CA LYS A 10 16.95 36.88 52.44
C LYS A 10 17.07 35.38 52.27
N ALA A 11 15.94 34.71 52.08
CA ALA A 11 15.92 33.33 51.57
C ALA A 11 16.21 33.36 50.07
N GLU A 12 17.41 32.93 49.72
CA GLU A 12 17.90 32.69 48.35
C GLU A 12 17.25 31.40 47.85
N THR A 13 16.11 31.53 47.12
CA THR A 13 15.51 30.42 46.39
C THR A 13 16.28 30.17 45.13
N THR A 14 17.14 29.15 45.16
CA THR A 14 17.75 28.52 44.00
C THR A 14 16.67 27.94 43.13
N ASP A 15 16.35 28.60 42.01
CA ASP A 15 15.48 28.15 40.96
C ASP A 15 16.19 27.07 40.14
N GLU A 16 16.15 25.81 40.61
CA GLU A 16 16.50 24.64 39.83
C GLU A 16 15.45 24.42 38.77
N THR A 17 15.65 24.95 37.57
CA THR A 17 14.86 24.65 36.37
C THR A 17 15.03 23.17 36.03
N PRO A 18 13.95 22.35 36.11
CA PRO A 18 14.07 20.95 35.70
C PRO A 18 14.36 20.88 34.21
N GLY A 19 15.42 20.14 33.86
CA GLY A 19 15.95 19.95 32.51
C GLY A 19 14.82 19.79 31.44
N GLY A 20 14.83 20.73 30.50
CA GLY A 20 13.91 20.76 29.37
C GLY A 20 14.04 19.49 28.53
N SER A 21 13.18 18.52 28.72
CA SER A 21 13.00 17.43 27.79
C SER A 21 12.61 18.04 26.45
N LYS A 22 13.51 18.00 25.47
CA LYS A 22 13.24 18.46 24.10
C LYS A 22 11.97 17.78 23.61
N ARG A 23 10.85 18.50 23.57
CA ARG A 23 9.58 18.00 23.02
C ARG A 23 9.85 17.57 21.57
N PRO A 24 9.56 16.31 21.20
CA PRO A 24 9.81 15.83 19.85
C PRO A 24 9.11 16.72 18.84
N GLY A 25 9.82 17.08 17.75
CA GLY A 25 9.32 17.97 16.71
C GLY A 25 7.95 17.50 16.18
N ARG A 26 7.16 18.42 15.66
CA ARG A 26 5.78 18.20 15.19
C ARG A 26 5.68 17.00 14.23
N THR A 27 6.65 16.83 13.33
CA THR A 27 6.79 15.71 12.40
C THR A 27 7.05 14.39 13.12
N ALA A 28 7.98 14.35 14.08
CA ALA A 28 8.30 13.12 14.83
C ALA A 28 7.10 12.60 15.63
N ARG A 29 6.23 13.47 16.14
CA ARG A 29 4.98 13.08 16.82
C ARG A 29 3.97 12.43 15.83
N HIS A 30 3.87 12.94 14.61
CA HIS A 30 2.98 12.34 13.58
C HIS A 30 3.45 10.94 13.17
N TRP A 31 4.76 10.75 12.96
CA TRP A 31 5.34 9.45 12.66
C TRP A 31 5.12 8.45 13.79
N ARG A 32 5.43 8.83 15.03
CA ARG A 32 5.24 7.96 16.20
C ARG A 32 3.76 7.56 16.39
N ALA A 33 2.84 8.51 16.26
CA ALA A 33 1.41 8.23 16.33
C ALA A 33 0.93 7.33 15.18
N GLY A 34 1.48 7.52 13.97
CA GLY A 34 1.20 6.68 12.80
C GLY A 34 1.67 5.24 13.00
N PHE A 35 2.91 5.03 13.49
CA PHE A 35 3.44 3.69 13.78
C PHE A 35 2.65 2.96 14.86
N LEU A 36 2.33 3.63 15.97
CA LEU A 36 1.54 3.03 17.05
C LEU A 36 0.15 2.61 16.56
N ARG A 37 -0.50 3.48 15.81
CA ARG A 37 -1.82 3.19 15.23
C ARG A 37 -1.73 2.06 14.21
N GLY A 38 -0.75 2.08 13.30
CA GLY A 38 -0.52 0.99 12.33
C GLY A 38 -0.30 -0.36 13.00
N GLY A 39 0.44 -0.40 14.11
CA GLY A 39 0.63 -1.63 14.89
C GLY A 39 -0.66 -2.17 15.52
N ILE A 40 -1.54 -1.28 16.01
CA ILE A 40 -2.86 -1.68 16.53
C ILE A 40 -3.75 -2.22 15.41
N GLU A 41 -3.79 -1.53 14.27
CA GLU A 41 -4.56 -1.96 13.09
C GLU A 41 -4.05 -3.30 12.54
N LEU A 42 -2.73 -3.49 12.46
CA LEU A 42 -2.13 -4.76 12.07
C LEU A 42 -2.52 -5.90 13.01
N ARG A 43 -2.47 -5.67 14.33
CA ARG A 43 -2.90 -6.69 15.30
C ARG A 43 -4.38 -7.03 15.15
N HIS A 44 -5.22 -6.04 14.85
CA HIS A 44 -6.65 -6.24 14.60
C HIS A 44 -6.87 -7.08 13.33
N LEU A 45 -6.17 -6.75 12.25
CA LEU A 45 -6.19 -7.49 10.99
C LEU A 45 -5.79 -8.96 11.20
N LEU A 46 -4.66 -9.22 11.84
CA LEU A 46 -4.18 -10.59 12.10
C LEU A 46 -5.14 -11.42 12.98
N ARG A 47 -6.01 -10.76 13.73
CA ARG A 47 -7.06 -11.40 14.54
C ARG A 47 -8.40 -11.53 13.83
N ASN A 48 -8.56 -10.92 12.67
CA ASN A 48 -9.80 -10.97 11.90
C ASN A 48 -9.72 -12.09 10.85
N PRO A 49 -10.37 -13.26 11.08
CA PRO A 49 -10.26 -14.39 10.17
C PRO A 49 -10.85 -14.11 8.78
N LYS A 50 -11.81 -13.19 8.66
CA LYS A 50 -12.39 -12.81 7.35
C LYS A 50 -11.41 -12.07 6.46
N GLU A 51 -10.63 -11.15 7.02
CA GLU A 51 -9.64 -10.40 6.26
C GLU A 51 -8.45 -11.29 5.90
N MET A 52 -8.00 -12.11 6.85
CA MET A 52 -6.94 -13.09 6.62
C MET A 52 -7.31 -14.14 5.56
N SER A 53 -8.57 -14.61 5.54
CA SER A 53 -9.02 -15.60 4.55
C SER A 53 -8.93 -15.07 3.12
N GLY A 54 -9.18 -13.79 2.88
CA GLY A 54 -9.03 -13.18 1.55
C GLY A 54 -7.58 -13.22 1.04
N HIS A 55 -6.61 -12.87 1.88
CA HIS A 55 -5.20 -12.94 1.52
C HIS A 55 -4.73 -14.39 1.33
N LEU A 56 -5.14 -15.28 2.23
CA LEU A 56 -4.81 -16.70 2.14
C LEU A 56 -5.42 -17.33 0.88
N SER A 57 -6.66 -17.00 0.53
CA SER A 57 -7.31 -17.47 -0.70
C SER A 57 -6.53 -17.10 -1.95
N ASN A 58 -6.03 -15.87 -2.05
CA ASN A 58 -5.20 -15.44 -3.18
C ASN A 58 -3.88 -16.23 -3.26
N VAL A 59 -3.24 -16.51 -2.14
CA VAL A 59 -2.03 -17.35 -2.09
C VAL A 59 -2.36 -18.78 -2.51
N VAL A 60 -3.45 -19.37 -2.01
CA VAL A 60 -3.90 -20.72 -2.39
C VAL A 60 -4.18 -20.81 -3.88
N VAL A 61 -4.86 -19.81 -4.47
CA VAL A 61 -5.12 -19.76 -5.92
C VAL A 61 -3.81 -19.73 -6.71
N ALA A 62 -2.84 -18.92 -6.30
CA ALA A 62 -1.53 -18.88 -6.96
C ALA A 62 -0.80 -20.23 -6.89
N LEU A 63 -0.83 -20.89 -5.74
CA LEU A 63 -0.23 -22.23 -5.55
C LEU A 63 -0.93 -23.30 -6.38
N LEU A 64 -2.26 -23.29 -6.42
CA LEU A 64 -3.03 -24.23 -7.24
C LEU A 64 -2.72 -24.06 -8.73
N ILE A 65 -2.66 -22.81 -9.22
CA ILE A 65 -2.27 -22.55 -10.60
C ILE A 65 -0.84 -23.03 -10.84
N GLY A 66 0.11 -22.73 -9.95
CA GLY A 66 1.49 -23.23 -10.03
C GLY A 66 1.58 -24.75 -10.04
N ALA A 67 0.86 -25.43 -9.15
CA ALA A 67 0.86 -26.90 -9.06
C ALA A 67 0.26 -27.59 -10.29
N TYR A 68 -0.64 -26.93 -11.02
CA TYR A 68 -1.28 -27.47 -12.24
C TYR A 68 -0.41 -27.32 -13.49
N LEU A 69 0.60 -26.43 -13.46
CA LEU A 69 1.45 -26.14 -14.61
C LEU A 69 2.68 -27.03 -14.59
N SER A 70 2.67 -28.08 -15.39
CA SER A 70 3.79 -29.04 -15.51
C SER A 70 4.74 -28.75 -16.65
N ASP A 71 4.39 -27.86 -17.57
CA ASP A 71 5.19 -27.54 -18.75
C ASP A 71 6.33 -26.57 -18.44
N ASP A 72 7.36 -26.56 -19.28
CA ASP A 72 8.40 -25.56 -19.24
C ASP A 72 8.04 -24.32 -20.06
N VAL A 73 8.61 -23.19 -19.70
CA VAL A 73 8.53 -21.95 -20.48
C VAL A 73 9.14 -22.19 -21.86
N PRO A 74 8.43 -21.91 -22.97
CA PRO A 74 8.92 -22.16 -24.31
C PRO A 74 10.34 -21.61 -24.56
N GLY A 75 11.24 -22.47 -25.04
CA GLY A 75 12.64 -22.12 -25.29
C GLY A 75 13.54 -22.08 -24.06
N THR A 76 13.08 -22.57 -22.89
CA THR A 76 13.84 -22.59 -21.63
C THR A 76 13.64 -23.91 -20.90
N HIS A 77 14.47 -24.19 -19.89
CA HIS A 77 14.28 -25.28 -18.95
C HIS A 77 13.70 -24.78 -17.61
N THR A 78 12.97 -23.67 -17.64
CA THR A 78 12.36 -23.08 -16.45
C THR A 78 10.90 -23.53 -16.37
N PRO A 79 10.44 -24.14 -15.28
CA PRO A 79 9.04 -24.53 -15.12
C PRO A 79 8.11 -23.31 -15.25
N MET A 80 7.04 -23.46 -16.02
CA MET A 80 6.02 -22.42 -16.19
C MET A 80 5.41 -22.03 -14.83
N ALA A 81 5.29 -22.99 -13.92
CA ALA A 81 4.88 -22.75 -12.54
C ALA A 81 5.67 -21.65 -11.85
N HIS A 82 7.01 -21.65 -12.01
CA HIS A 82 7.87 -20.63 -11.39
C HIS A 82 7.65 -19.25 -11.98
N LEU A 83 7.47 -19.15 -13.30
CA LEU A 83 7.15 -17.87 -13.97
C LEU A 83 5.83 -17.31 -13.46
N VAL A 84 4.81 -18.16 -13.37
CA VAL A 84 3.48 -17.77 -12.90
C VAL A 84 3.50 -17.38 -11.43
N LEU A 85 4.18 -18.14 -10.57
CA LEU A 85 4.28 -17.80 -9.14
C LEU A 85 5.00 -16.45 -8.93
N ALA A 86 6.08 -16.18 -9.67
CA ALA A 86 6.77 -14.91 -9.61
C ALA A 86 5.90 -13.74 -10.14
N GLY A 87 5.13 -13.98 -11.21
CA GLY A 87 4.17 -13.02 -11.75
C GLY A 87 3.00 -12.74 -10.78
N PHE A 88 2.46 -13.80 -10.17
CA PHE A 88 1.43 -13.65 -9.14
C PHE A 88 1.93 -12.91 -7.89
N ALA A 89 3.19 -13.10 -7.50
CA ALA A 89 3.81 -12.33 -6.43
C ALA A 89 3.69 -10.82 -6.72
N ALA A 90 4.03 -10.39 -7.95
CA ALA A 90 3.84 -8.99 -8.36
C ALA A 90 2.38 -8.55 -8.35
N TYR A 91 1.49 -9.40 -8.86
CA TYR A 91 0.05 -9.11 -8.88
C TYR A 91 -0.53 -8.95 -7.47
N LEU A 92 -0.14 -9.78 -6.51
CA LEU A 92 -0.60 -9.67 -5.12
C LEU A 92 -0.17 -8.35 -4.48
N LEU A 93 1.08 -7.92 -4.70
CA LEU A 93 1.55 -6.62 -4.25
C LEU A 93 0.75 -5.47 -4.89
N PHE A 94 0.54 -5.56 -6.21
CA PHE A 94 -0.23 -4.59 -6.98
C PHE A 94 -1.68 -4.52 -6.51
N GLN A 95 -2.33 -5.67 -6.29
CA GLN A 95 -3.71 -5.78 -5.83
C GLN A 95 -3.91 -5.14 -4.45
N ILE A 96 -3.00 -5.41 -3.50
CA ILE A 96 -3.08 -4.84 -2.15
C ILE A 96 -2.98 -3.31 -2.21
N GLY A 97 -2.08 -2.77 -3.02
CA GLY A 97 -1.92 -1.33 -3.18
C GLY A 97 -3.08 -0.66 -3.93
N LEU A 98 -3.54 -1.26 -5.02
CA LEU A 98 -4.46 -0.60 -5.96
C LEU A 98 -5.94 -0.96 -5.74
N ILE A 99 -6.26 -2.10 -5.14
CA ILE A 99 -7.64 -2.52 -4.87
C ILE A 99 -7.97 -2.40 -3.38
N ASN A 100 -7.17 -3.00 -2.49
CA ASN A 100 -7.54 -3.08 -1.08
C ASN A 100 -7.44 -1.72 -0.40
N LEU A 101 -6.39 -0.94 -0.67
CA LEU A 101 -6.22 0.38 -0.06
C LEU A 101 -7.36 1.36 -0.40
N PRO A 102 -7.78 1.54 -1.66
CA PRO A 102 -8.94 2.37 -1.97
C PRO A 102 -10.21 1.94 -1.24
N GLN A 103 -10.49 0.64 -1.18
CA GLN A 103 -11.67 0.11 -0.49
C GLN A 103 -11.64 0.45 1.00
N ILE A 104 -10.51 0.23 1.68
CA ILE A 104 -10.33 0.58 3.09
C ILE A 104 -10.59 2.08 3.31
N LEU A 105 -9.99 2.93 2.47
CA LEU A 105 -10.14 4.39 2.59
C LEU A 105 -11.60 4.85 2.37
N VAL A 106 -12.29 4.27 1.40
CA VAL A 106 -13.69 4.63 1.09
C VAL A 106 -14.62 4.14 2.19
N THR A 107 -14.48 2.89 2.66
CA THR A 107 -15.28 2.32 3.75
C THR A 107 -15.13 3.12 5.05
N GLU A 108 -13.89 3.38 5.47
CA GLU A 108 -13.65 4.15 6.69
C GLU A 108 -14.13 5.60 6.58
N ARG A 109 -14.13 6.16 5.36
CA ARG A 109 -14.73 7.47 5.10
C ARG A 109 -16.25 7.44 5.32
N GLU A 110 -16.95 6.42 4.82
CA GLU A 110 -18.39 6.24 5.05
C GLU A 110 -18.72 6.10 6.54
N GLU A 111 -17.90 5.39 7.31
CA GLU A 111 -18.00 5.23 8.76
C GLU A 111 -17.66 6.51 9.56
N GLY A 112 -17.24 7.57 8.87
CA GLY A 112 -16.93 8.86 9.47
C GLY A 112 -15.61 8.90 10.25
N ALA A 113 -14.68 7.98 9.98
CA ALA A 113 -13.36 7.96 10.62
C ALA A 113 -12.57 9.27 10.40
N LEU A 114 -12.62 9.83 9.19
CA LEU A 114 -11.94 11.09 8.86
C LEU A 114 -12.46 12.29 9.68
N LEU A 115 -13.72 12.28 10.10
CA LEU A 115 -14.26 13.36 10.94
C LEU A 115 -13.75 13.30 12.37
N ARG A 116 -13.68 12.09 12.93
CA ARG A 116 -13.09 11.87 14.26
C ARG A 116 -11.62 12.29 14.28
N LEU A 117 -10.90 12.01 13.20
CA LEU A 117 -9.48 12.34 13.07
C LEU A 117 -9.20 13.85 12.93
N ARG A 118 -10.13 14.62 12.37
CA ARG A 118 -10.02 16.09 12.31
C ARG A 118 -10.12 16.76 13.67
N ALA A 119 -10.83 16.15 14.61
CA ALA A 119 -10.92 16.66 15.98
C ALA A 119 -9.58 16.53 16.74
N THR A 120 -8.63 15.75 16.20
CA THR A 120 -7.31 15.53 16.81
C THR A 120 -6.21 16.26 16.04
N PRO A 121 -5.34 17.04 16.71
CA PRO A 121 -4.22 17.71 16.05
C PRO A 121 -3.28 16.69 15.39
N GLY A 122 -3.10 16.79 14.06
CA GLY A 122 -2.27 15.86 13.30
C GLY A 122 -2.88 14.48 13.05
N GLY A 123 -4.18 14.29 13.29
CA GLY A 123 -4.86 13.01 13.13
C GLY A 123 -4.85 12.49 11.68
N ILE A 124 -5.04 13.36 10.67
CA ILE A 124 -5.05 12.95 9.26
C ILE A 124 -3.68 12.47 8.77
N PRO A 125 -2.55 13.20 8.98
CA PRO A 125 -1.23 12.68 8.60
C PRO A 125 -0.87 11.36 9.31
N ALA A 126 -1.14 11.25 10.60
CA ALA A 126 -0.90 10.02 11.36
C ALA A 126 -1.72 8.84 10.83
N TYR A 127 -2.97 9.08 10.43
CA TYR A 127 -3.84 8.09 9.81
C TYR A 127 -3.29 7.59 8.46
N LEU A 128 -2.88 8.51 7.58
CA LEU A 128 -2.32 8.12 6.28
C LEU A 128 -1.03 7.31 6.43
N ILE A 129 -0.15 7.71 7.36
CA ILE A 129 1.07 6.95 7.67
C ILE A 129 0.71 5.56 8.17
N ALA A 130 -0.27 5.43 9.08
CA ALA A 130 -0.72 4.14 9.59
C ALA A 130 -1.27 3.24 8.47
N LYS A 131 -2.07 3.79 7.54
CA LYS A 131 -2.60 3.04 6.39
C LYS A 131 -1.53 2.61 5.39
N CYS A 132 -0.60 3.48 5.07
CA CYS A 132 0.54 3.11 4.22
C CYS A 132 1.38 2.00 4.88
N LEU A 133 1.66 2.12 6.17
CA LEU A 133 2.40 1.09 6.92
C LEU A 133 1.64 -0.24 6.93
N LEU A 134 0.34 -0.22 7.20
CA LEU A 134 -0.52 -1.40 7.19
C LEU A 134 -0.44 -2.11 5.83
N VAL A 135 -0.62 -1.36 4.73
CA VAL A 135 -0.58 -1.89 3.36
C VAL A 135 0.80 -2.49 3.04
N VAL A 136 1.89 -1.82 3.41
CA VAL A 136 3.26 -2.33 3.20
C VAL A 136 3.48 -3.62 3.97
N VAL A 137 3.09 -3.68 5.24
CA VAL A 137 3.23 -4.90 6.08
C VAL A 137 2.36 -6.03 5.54
N MET A 138 1.12 -5.75 5.13
CA MET A 138 0.25 -6.74 4.51
C MET A 138 0.83 -7.28 3.21
N ALA A 139 1.31 -6.40 2.33
CA ALA A 139 1.86 -6.77 1.04
C ALA A 139 3.15 -7.61 1.19
N THR A 140 4.08 -7.17 2.02
CA THR A 140 5.32 -7.93 2.29
C THR A 140 5.06 -9.24 3.03
N GLY A 141 4.10 -9.26 3.96
CA GLY A 141 3.67 -10.48 4.65
C GLY A 141 3.01 -11.49 3.70
N THR A 142 2.15 -11.03 2.78
CA THR A 142 1.54 -11.87 1.75
C THR A 142 2.58 -12.41 0.77
N LEU A 143 3.54 -11.58 0.35
CA LEU A 143 4.68 -12.01 -0.48
C LEU A 143 5.50 -13.09 0.23
N ALA A 144 5.88 -12.86 1.48
CA ALA A 144 6.66 -13.83 2.28
C ALA A 144 5.89 -15.16 2.46
N LEU A 145 4.58 -15.08 2.71
CA LEU A 145 3.72 -16.25 2.82
C LEU A 145 3.66 -17.03 1.49
N LEU A 146 3.47 -16.32 0.36
CA LEU A 146 3.47 -16.95 -0.97
C LEU A 146 4.80 -17.67 -1.25
N LEU A 147 5.93 -16.99 -1.05
CA LEU A 147 7.25 -17.56 -1.32
C LEU A 147 7.54 -18.75 -0.42
N ALA A 148 7.23 -18.67 0.88
CA ALA A 148 7.40 -19.76 1.81
C ALA A 148 6.51 -20.96 1.45
N ALA A 149 5.23 -20.72 1.17
CA ALA A 149 4.30 -21.79 0.79
C ALA A 149 4.65 -22.39 -0.58
N ALA A 150 5.07 -21.58 -1.55
CA ALA A 150 5.52 -22.05 -2.85
C ALA A 150 6.77 -22.96 -2.72
N ALA A 151 7.75 -22.55 -1.93
CA ALA A 151 8.96 -23.35 -1.69
C ALA A 151 8.69 -24.67 -0.98
N LEU A 152 7.72 -24.69 -0.04
CA LEU A 152 7.43 -25.87 0.76
C LEU A 152 6.48 -26.87 0.07
N LEU A 153 5.58 -26.40 -0.79
CA LEU A 153 4.49 -27.21 -1.31
C LEU A 153 4.63 -27.56 -2.81
N VAL A 154 5.33 -26.73 -3.58
CA VAL A 154 5.39 -26.87 -5.05
C VAL A 154 6.81 -26.63 -5.61
N ASP A 155 7.84 -26.76 -4.79
CA ASP A 155 9.25 -26.50 -5.16
C ASP A 155 9.43 -25.15 -5.89
N GLY A 156 8.67 -24.14 -5.43
CA GLY A 156 8.58 -22.83 -6.06
C GLY A 156 9.88 -22.03 -5.97
N PRO A 157 9.98 -20.95 -6.75
CA PRO A 157 11.21 -20.21 -6.88
C PRO A 157 11.52 -19.38 -5.63
N LEU A 158 12.79 -19.41 -5.21
CA LEU A 158 13.35 -18.57 -4.15
C LEU A 158 14.59 -17.81 -4.65
N PRO A 159 14.90 -16.63 -4.07
CA PRO A 159 16.16 -15.95 -4.36
C PRO A 159 17.35 -16.85 -4.00
N ARG A 160 18.34 -16.93 -4.90
CA ARG A 160 19.47 -17.85 -4.79
C ARG A 160 20.67 -17.25 -4.10
N GLY A 161 20.81 -15.93 -4.21
CA GLY A 161 21.96 -15.22 -3.67
C GLY A 161 21.61 -13.88 -3.05
N PRO A 162 22.57 -13.25 -2.37
CA PRO A 162 22.34 -11.92 -1.75
C PRO A 162 21.90 -10.85 -2.75
N GLY A 163 22.35 -10.91 -4.01
CA GLY A 163 21.95 -10.01 -5.07
C GLY A 163 20.47 -10.15 -5.43
N ASP A 164 19.96 -11.39 -5.47
CA ASP A 164 18.55 -11.66 -5.75
C ASP A 164 17.64 -11.18 -4.62
N TRP A 165 18.06 -11.37 -3.37
CA TRP A 165 17.38 -10.84 -2.19
C TRP A 165 17.35 -9.31 -2.21
N LEU A 166 18.45 -8.67 -2.58
CA LEU A 166 18.50 -7.21 -2.72
C LEU A 166 17.55 -6.76 -3.85
N THR A 167 17.54 -7.47 -4.98
CA THR A 167 16.63 -7.20 -6.10
C THR A 167 15.17 -7.37 -5.67
N LEU A 168 14.83 -8.45 -4.99
CA LEU A 168 13.48 -8.66 -4.43
C LEU A 168 13.07 -7.49 -3.52
N LEU A 169 13.97 -7.05 -2.65
CA LEU A 169 13.70 -5.98 -1.69
C LEU A 169 13.44 -4.64 -2.38
N TRP A 170 14.34 -4.20 -3.29
CA TRP A 170 14.17 -2.89 -3.91
C TRP A 170 13.01 -2.86 -4.91
N VAL A 171 12.78 -3.95 -5.66
CA VAL A 171 11.63 -4.05 -6.59
C VAL A 171 10.32 -4.04 -5.80
N THR A 172 10.22 -4.80 -4.72
CA THR A 172 9.03 -4.81 -3.85
C THR A 172 8.79 -3.41 -3.26
N THR A 173 9.83 -2.78 -2.74
CA THR A 173 9.73 -1.44 -2.12
C THR A 173 9.29 -0.40 -3.14
N LEU A 174 9.97 -0.35 -4.29
CA LEU A 174 9.67 0.63 -5.34
C LEU A 174 8.32 0.35 -6.00
N GLY A 175 7.96 -0.93 -6.18
CA GLY A 175 6.64 -1.33 -6.67
C GLY A 175 5.51 -0.89 -5.75
N LEU A 176 5.66 -1.08 -4.44
CA LEU A 176 4.68 -0.58 -3.46
C LEU A 176 4.62 0.95 -3.44
N LEU A 177 5.75 1.63 -3.54
CA LEU A 177 5.79 3.09 -3.66
C LEU A 177 5.10 3.59 -4.93
N ALA A 178 5.13 2.82 -6.02
CA ALA A 178 4.44 3.15 -7.26
C ALA A 178 2.92 2.98 -7.14
N VAL A 179 2.42 1.90 -6.48
CA VAL A 179 1.00 1.57 -6.49
C VAL A 179 0.21 2.10 -5.28
N VAL A 180 0.83 2.21 -4.10
CA VAL A 180 0.14 2.66 -2.87
C VAL A 180 -0.37 4.10 -2.98
N PRO A 181 0.42 5.09 -3.45
CA PRO A 181 -0.10 6.44 -3.67
C PRO A 181 -1.19 6.50 -4.73
N LEU A 182 -1.10 5.70 -5.79
CA LEU A 182 -2.15 5.61 -6.80
C LEU A 182 -3.46 5.08 -6.20
N GLY A 183 -3.39 4.00 -5.42
CA GLY A 183 -4.54 3.48 -4.69
C GLY A 183 -5.16 4.53 -3.76
N ALA A 184 -4.33 5.27 -3.03
CA ALA A 184 -4.80 6.36 -2.18
C ALA A 184 -5.47 7.49 -2.99
N ALA A 185 -4.94 7.84 -4.17
CA ALA A 185 -5.53 8.82 -5.08
C ALA A 185 -6.91 8.36 -5.58
N ILE A 186 -7.02 7.09 -6.00
CA ILE A 186 -8.28 6.48 -6.45
C ILE A 186 -9.31 6.48 -5.31
N GLY A 187 -8.93 6.01 -4.12
CA GLY A 187 -9.80 6.00 -2.94
C GLY A 187 -10.28 7.38 -2.50
N ALA A 188 -9.48 8.44 -2.78
CA ALA A 188 -9.89 9.81 -2.51
C ALA A 188 -11.00 10.34 -3.43
N VAL A 189 -11.11 9.79 -4.66
CA VAL A 189 -12.05 10.27 -5.69
C VAL A 189 -13.34 9.46 -5.67
N LEU A 190 -13.27 8.18 -5.40
CA LEU A 190 -14.40 7.27 -5.52
C LEU A 190 -15.48 7.53 -4.45
N PRO A 191 -16.76 7.49 -4.84
CA PRO A 191 -17.86 7.87 -3.94
C PRO A 191 -18.21 6.76 -2.95
N ASN A 192 -18.18 5.50 -3.36
CA ASN A 192 -18.55 4.37 -2.52
C ASN A 192 -17.70 3.11 -2.80
N PRO A 193 -17.61 2.13 -1.84
CA PRO A 193 -16.75 0.95 -1.98
C PRO A 193 -17.15 0.02 -3.13
N ARG A 194 -18.43 -0.09 -3.46
CA ARG A 194 -18.92 -0.98 -4.52
C ARG A 194 -18.53 -0.47 -5.91
N GLU A 195 -18.71 0.81 -6.15
CA GLU A 195 -18.27 1.45 -7.40
C GLU A 195 -16.73 1.44 -7.51
N ALA A 196 -16.03 1.64 -6.39
CA ALA A 196 -14.59 1.53 -6.33
C ALA A 196 -14.12 0.15 -6.80
N LEU A 197 -14.73 -0.91 -6.25
CA LEU A 197 -14.39 -2.28 -6.63
C LEU A 197 -14.64 -2.55 -8.12
N ALA A 198 -15.84 -2.24 -8.61
CA ALA A 198 -16.21 -2.48 -10.01
C ALA A 198 -15.29 -1.75 -10.99
N LEU A 199 -14.98 -0.46 -10.71
CA LEU A 199 -14.15 0.37 -11.59
C LEU A 199 -12.69 -0.07 -11.63
N ILE A 200 -12.15 -0.57 -10.51
CA ILE A 200 -10.73 -0.96 -10.41
C ILE A 200 -10.52 -2.42 -10.82
N MET A 201 -11.50 -3.29 -10.54
CA MET A 201 -11.32 -4.74 -10.72
C MET A 201 -11.15 -5.13 -12.19
N LEU A 202 -11.94 -4.58 -13.09
CA LEU A 202 -11.86 -4.91 -14.52
C LEU A 202 -10.52 -4.50 -15.16
N PRO A 203 -10.02 -3.26 -15.00
CA PRO A 203 -8.69 -2.90 -15.50
C PRO A 203 -7.57 -3.72 -14.85
N THR A 204 -7.68 -4.03 -13.56
CA THR A 204 -6.67 -4.83 -12.84
C THR A 204 -6.63 -6.27 -13.36
N MET A 205 -7.80 -6.87 -13.66
CA MET A 205 -7.88 -8.19 -14.30
C MET A 205 -7.29 -8.16 -15.70
N ALA A 206 -7.59 -7.15 -16.50
CA ALA A 206 -6.98 -6.99 -17.82
C ALA A 206 -5.45 -6.89 -17.70
N LEU A 207 -4.95 -6.10 -16.76
CA LEU A 207 -3.51 -5.98 -16.50
C LEU A 207 -2.88 -7.29 -16.03
N LEU A 208 -3.56 -8.10 -15.22
CA LEU A 208 -3.06 -9.42 -14.79
C LEU A 208 -2.71 -10.29 -16.00
N PHE A 209 -3.60 -10.36 -16.98
CA PHE A 209 -3.40 -11.19 -18.17
C PHE A 209 -2.45 -10.56 -19.21
N THR A 210 -2.36 -9.24 -19.27
CA THR A 210 -1.54 -8.55 -20.29
C THR A 210 -0.12 -8.22 -19.82
N SER A 211 0.13 -8.20 -18.50
CA SER A 211 1.43 -7.83 -17.92
C SER A 211 2.49 -8.92 -17.97
N GLY A 212 2.15 -10.11 -18.47
CA GLY A 212 3.05 -11.26 -18.41
C GLY A 212 3.10 -11.94 -17.03
N ALA A 213 2.16 -11.64 -16.13
CA ALA A 213 2.12 -12.25 -14.80
C ALA A 213 1.64 -13.71 -14.83
N VAL A 214 0.76 -14.07 -15.78
CA VAL A 214 0.19 -15.43 -15.93
C VAL A 214 0.81 -16.19 -17.08
N PHE A 215 1.16 -15.47 -18.17
CA PHE A 215 1.75 -16.05 -19.38
C PHE A 215 3.03 -15.27 -19.74
N PRO A 216 3.98 -15.89 -20.46
CA PRO A 216 5.09 -15.14 -21.04
C PRO A 216 4.55 -13.97 -21.87
N ILE A 217 5.04 -12.77 -21.63
CA ILE A 217 4.54 -11.57 -22.34
C ILE A 217 4.81 -11.67 -23.86
N THR A 218 5.79 -12.46 -24.26
CA THR A 218 6.14 -12.74 -25.65
C THR A 218 5.06 -13.52 -26.41
N SER A 219 4.15 -14.19 -25.72
CA SER A 219 3.02 -14.89 -26.35
C SER A 219 1.87 -13.96 -26.77
N LEU A 220 1.93 -12.68 -26.32
CA LEU A 220 0.90 -11.70 -26.61
C LEU A 220 1.21 -10.91 -27.90
N PRO A 221 0.18 -10.38 -28.60
CA PRO A 221 0.39 -9.49 -29.73
C PRO A 221 1.20 -8.24 -29.35
N VAL A 222 2.07 -7.76 -30.26
CA VAL A 222 2.95 -6.60 -30.01
C VAL A 222 2.20 -5.36 -29.49
N PRO A 223 1.02 -4.96 -30.00
CA PRO A 223 0.31 -3.81 -29.46
C PRO A 223 -0.07 -3.98 -27.98
N VAL A 224 -0.43 -5.22 -27.56
CA VAL A 224 -0.77 -5.52 -26.16
C VAL A 224 0.47 -5.42 -25.27
N GLN A 225 1.63 -5.92 -25.73
CA GLN A 225 2.90 -5.78 -25.02
C GLN A 225 3.28 -4.30 -24.81
N GLN A 226 3.09 -3.46 -25.83
CA GLN A 226 3.36 -2.01 -25.74
C GLN A 226 2.44 -1.33 -24.73
N VAL A 227 1.14 -1.62 -24.76
CA VAL A 227 0.18 -1.08 -23.78
C VAL A 227 0.53 -1.55 -22.36
N ALA A 228 0.81 -2.83 -22.18
CA ALA A 228 1.20 -3.38 -20.88
C ALA A 228 2.47 -2.71 -20.33
N SER A 229 3.42 -2.35 -21.20
CA SER A 229 4.68 -1.69 -20.83
C SER A 229 4.51 -0.28 -20.26
N VAL A 230 3.35 0.34 -20.44
CA VAL A 230 3.03 1.63 -19.80
C VAL A 230 2.74 1.45 -18.30
N PHE A 231 2.17 0.32 -17.89
CA PHE A 231 1.67 0.11 -16.53
C PHE A 231 2.72 -0.48 -15.59
N PRO A 232 2.66 -0.14 -14.28
CA PRO A 232 3.66 -0.58 -13.31
C PRO A 232 3.66 -2.10 -13.08
N LEU A 233 2.54 -2.80 -13.27
CA LEU A 233 2.43 -4.23 -13.00
C LEU A 233 3.39 -5.07 -13.85
N LYS A 234 3.53 -4.76 -15.15
CA LYS A 234 4.49 -5.45 -16.04
C LYS A 234 5.90 -5.36 -15.50
N TRP A 235 6.33 -4.18 -15.06
CA TRP A 235 7.68 -3.94 -14.56
C TRP A 235 7.90 -4.52 -13.16
N MET A 236 6.86 -4.52 -12.31
CA MET A 236 6.89 -5.25 -11.03
C MET A 236 7.06 -6.74 -11.26
N ALA A 237 6.29 -7.33 -12.19
CA ALA A 237 6.38 -8.76 -12.52
C ALA A 237 7.76 -9.12 -13.10
N GLN A 238 8.29 -8.33 -14.03
CA GLN A 238 9.63 -8.52 -14.61
C GLN A 238 10.72 -8.40 -13.55
N GLY A 239 10.66 -7.39 -12.69
CA GLY A 239 11.62 -7.20 -11.60
C GLY A 239 11.58 -8.34 -10.56
N LEU A 240 10.40 -8.84 -10.19
CA LEU A 240 10.30 -9.99 -9.28
C LEU A 240 10.75 -11.29 -9.96
N ARG A 241 10.47 -11.48 -11.24
CA ARG A 241 11.00 -12.62 -12.00
C ARG A 241 12.54 -12.62 -12.04
N SER A 242 13.17 -11.44 -12.21
CA SER A 242 14.63 -11.35 -12.19
C SER A 242 15.25 -11.74 -10.85
N ALA A 243 14.53 -11.58 -9.74
CA ALA A 243 14.99 -11.97 -8.40
C ALA A 243 14.71 -13.45 -8.08
N LEU A 244 13.72 -14.06 -8.72
CA LEU A 244 13.24 -15.38 -8.37
C LEU A 244 13.63 -16.45 -9.39
N LEU A 245 13.81 -16.09 -10.67
CA LEU A 245 14.02 -17.04 -11.76
C LEU A 245 15.48 -17.06 -12.23
N PRO A 246 15.93 -18.18 -12.86
CA PRO A 246 17.23 -18.24 -13.49
C PRO A 246 17.32 -17.32 -14.71
N ASP A 247 18.55 -16.99 -15.07
CA ASP A 247 18.83 -16.15 -16.27
C ASP A 247 18.32 -16.77 -17.57
N SER A 248 18.16 -18.09 -17.63
CA SER A 248 17.53 -18.78 -18.76
C SER A 248 16.09 -18.30 -19.01
N ALA A 249 15.36 -17.90 -17.97
CA ALA A 249 13.99 -17.40 -18.10
C ALA A 249 13.88 -16.02 -18.76
N ARG A 250 15.00 -15.32 -19.05
CA ARG A 250 15.01 -14.05 -19.79
C ARG A 250 14.37 -14.16 -21.17
N ALA A 251 14.38 -15.35 -21.77
CA ALA A 251 13.73 -15.60 -23.05
C ALA A 251 12.20 -15.36 -23.03
N ALA A 252 11.59 -15.40 -21.85
CA ALA A 252 10.16 -15.07 -21.68
C ALA A 252 9.87 -13.56 -21.69
N GLU A 253 10.90 -12.71 -21.64
CA GLU A 253 10.76 -11.26 -21.66
C GLU A 253 10.96 -10.70 -23.08
N VAL A 254 10.28 -9.58 -23.39
CA VAL A 254 10.27 -8.97 -24.74
C VAL A 254 11.66 -8.64 -25.23
N ALA A 255 12.52 -8.10 -24.37
CA ALA A 255 13.90 -7.73 -24.74
C ALA A 255 14.91 -8.88 -24.55
N GLY A 256 14.49 -10.08 -24.16
CA GLY A 256 15.38 -11.18 -23.79
C GLY A 256 16.32 -10.84 -22.61
N SER A 257 15.96 -9.83 -21.83
CA SER A 257 16.73 -9.33 -20.69
C SER A 257 15.81 -8.82 -19.58
N TRP A 258 16.32 -8.76 -18.33
CA TRP A 258 15.54 -8.28 -17.20
C TRP A 258 15.29 -6.77 -17.16
N GLU A 259 16.02 -5.99 -17.98
CA GLU A 259 15.90 -4.53 -18.11
C GLU A 259 15.75 -3.79 -16.74
N LEU A 260 16.51 -4.20 -15.72
CA LEU A 260 16.40 -3.65 -14.37
C LEU A 260 16.47 -2.11 -14.29
N PRO A 261 17.30 -1.43 -15.12
CA PRO A 261 17.26 0.04 -15.17
C PRO A 261 15.92 0.60 -15.63
N MET A 262 15.25 -0.07 -16.59
CA MET A 262 13.93 0.33 -17.06
C MET A 262 12.85 0.03 -16.00
N VAL A 263 12.95 -1.10 -15.30
CA VAL A 263 12.10 -1.41 -14.13
C VAL A 263 12.18 -0.27 -13.12
N ALA A 264 13.39 0.15 -12.75
CA ALA A 264 13.59 1.24 -11.79
C ALA A 264 13.03 2.57 -12.31
N LEU A 265 13.28 2.90 -13.59
CA LEU A 265 12.80 4.14 -14.23
C LEU A 265 11.27 4.22 -14.20
N VAL A 266 10.59 3.17 -14.70
CA VAL A 266 9.12 3.19 -14.81
C VAL A 266 8.45 3.17 -13.44
N LEU A 267 8.92 2.34 -12.51
CA LEU A 267 8.37 2.33 -11.16
C LEU A 267 8.60 3.66 -10.42
N THR A 268 9.75 4.31 -10.64
CA THR A 268 10.01 5.66 -10.09
C THR A 268 9.06 6.70 -10.71
N ALA A 269 8.86 6.66 -12.04
CA ALA A 269 7.93 7.56 -12.71
C ALA A 269 6.50 7.41 -12.16
N TRP A 270 6.02 6.18 -11.98
CA TRP A 270 4.72 5.92 -11.37
C TRP A 270 4.65 6.32 -9.89
N THR A 271 5.75 6.17 -9.15
CA THR A 271 5.86 6.68 -7.75
C THR A 271 5.65 8.20 -7.71
N VAL A 272 6.39 8.93 -8.56
CA VAL A 272 6.27 10.40 -8.64
C VAL A 272 4.85 10.80 -9.04
N LEU A 273 4.30 10.19 -10.08
CA LEU A 273 2.93 10.45 -10.54
C LEU A 273 1.90 10.15 -9.43
N GLY A 274 2.05 9.02 -8.76
CA GLY A 274 1.18 8.61 -7.66
C GLY A 274 1.15 9.66 -6.54
N PHE A 275 2.31 10.13 -6.08
CA PHE A 275 2.38 11.16 -5.05
C PHE A 275 1.84 12.52 -5.52
N LEU A 276 2.13 12.90 -6.77
CA LEU A 276 1.59 14.15 -7.35
C LEU A 276 0.06 14.14 -7.42
N LEU A 277 -0.57 12.99 -7.64
CA LEU A 277 -2.02 12.82 -7.66
C LEU A 277 -2.61 12.64 -6.26
N ALA A 278 -2.01 11.79 -5.42
CA ALA A 278 -2.55 11.44 -4.11
C ALA A 278 -2.67 12.66 -3.17
N VAL A 279 -1.62 13.47 -3.07
CA VAL A 279 -1.58 14.59 -2.11
C VAL A 279 -2.70 15.60 -2.35
N PRO A 280 -2.91 16.16 -3.58
CA PRO A 280 -3.99 17.12 -3.82
C PRO A 280 -5.38 16.47 -3.73
N LEU A 281 -5.54 15.21 -4.21
CA LEU A 281 -6.83 14.53 -4.18
C LEU A 281 -7.27 14.21 -2.75
N LEU A 282 -6.38 13.69 -1.90
CA LEU A 282 -6.66 13.47 -0.49
C LEU A 282 -6.98 14.76 0.26
N ARG A 283 -6.25 15.85 -0.03
CA ARG A 283 -6.57 17.18 0.53
C ARG A 283 -7.96 17.67 0.09
N ARG A 284 -8.33 17.48 -1.17
CA ARG A 284 -9.66 17.85 -1.70
C ARG A 284 -10.77 16.98 -1.07
N ALA A 285 -10.59 15.66 -1.01
CA ALA A 285 -11.53 14.76 -0.37
C ALA A 285 -11.75 15.16 1.10
N ALA A 286 -10.68 15.41 1.82
CA ALA A 286 -10.73 15.89 3.19
C ALA A 286 -11.50 17.21 3.35
N ARG A 287 -11.46 18.14 2.41
CA ARG A 287 -12.22 19.41 2.44
C ARG A 287 -13.70 19.24 2.10
N ARG A 288 -14.04 18.39 1.13
CA ARG A 288 -15.43 18.16 0.66
C ARG A 288 -16.33 17.54 1.73
N GLU A 289 -15.81 16.66 2.57
CA GLU A 289 -16.59 16.05 3.66
C GLU A 289 -17.09 17.06 4.70
N SER A 290 -16.39 18.19 4.89
CA SER A 290 -16.84 19.25 5.77
C SER A 290 -18.04 20.02 5.22
N GLY A 291 -18.12 20.19 3.88
CA GLY A 291 -19.22 20.92 3.23
C GLY A 291 -20.53 20.11 3.15
N SER A 292 -20.47 18.85 2.76
CA SER A 292 -21.66 18.00 2.58
C SER A 292 -22.45 17.76 3.87
N ARG A 293 -21.77 17.68 5.03
CA ARG A 293 -22.45 17.49 6.33
C ARG A 293 -23.00 18.78 6.93
N LEU A 294 -22.39 19.92 6.69
CA LEU A 294 -23.00 21.20 7.00
C LEU A 294 -24.32 21.35 6.23
N THR A 295 -24.31 21.05 4.93
CA THR A 295 -25.52 21.07 4.09
C THR A 295 -26.56 20.03 4.54
N ALA A 296 -26.15 18.81 4.94
CA ALA A 296 -27.05 17.81 5.47
C ALA A 296 -27.62 18.18 6.86
N ARG A 297 -26.84 18.83 7.73
CA ARG A 297 -27.32 19.39 9.00
C ARG A 297 -28.33 20.52 8.77
N HIS A 298 -28.04 21.45 7.87
CA HIS A 298 -28.98 22.51 7.52
C HIS A 298 -30.29 21.97 6.93
N ARG A 299 -30.21 20.94 6.06
CA ARG A 299 -31.41 20.27 5.52
C ARG A 299 -32.21 19.53 6.60
N ARG A 300 -31.56 18.91 7.58
CA ARG A 300 -32.25 18.26 8.71
C ARG A 300 -32.86 19.29 9.65
N ALA A 301 -32.14 20.35 9.98
CA ALA A 301 -32.67 21.45 10.79
C ALA A 301 -33.85 22.16 10.10
N ALA A 302 -33.78 22.39 8.79
CA ALA A 302 -34.88 22.95 8.02
C ALA A 302 -36.11 22.01 7.97
N ARG A 303 -35.91 20.69 7.95
CA ARG A 303 -37.02 19.71 8.01
C ARG A 303 -37.62 19.57 9.40
N SER A 304 -36.80 19.66 10.47
CA SER A 304 -37.31 19.63 11.85
C SER A 304 -37.96 20.93 12.30
N GLY A 305 -37.58 22.06 11.72
CA GLY A 305 -38.24 23.36 11.94
C GLY A 305 -39.52 23.59 11.10
N ALA A 306 -39.84 22.68 10.16
CA ALA A 306 -41.03 22.75 9.33
C ALA A 306 -42.17 21.81 9.82
N MET A 307 -42.10 21.29 11.04
CA MET A 307 -43.25 20.60 11.65
C MET A 307 -44.12 21.68 12.33
N PRO A 308 -45.30 22.00 11.80
CA PRO A 308 -46.26 22.82 12.54
C PRO A 308 -46.79 22.05 13.73
N ALA A 309 -47.01 22.79 14.84
CA ALA A 309 -47.62 22.30 16.08
C ALA A 309 -49.07 21.82 15.85
#